data_ec624b8d5ffd79f779601bcb845f623d
#
_entry.id   ec624b8d5ffd79f779601bcb845f623d
#
_cell.length_a   1.000
_cell.length_b   1.000
_cell.length_c   1.000
_cell.angle_alpha   90.00
_cell.angle_beta   90.00
_cell.angle_gamma   90.00
#
_symmetry.space_group_name_H-M   'P 1'
#
loop_
_entity.id
_entity.type
_entity.pdbx_description
1 polymer ?
#
loop_
_entity_poly.entity_id
_entity_poly.type
_entity_poly.pdbx_seq_one_letter_code
_entity_poly.pdbx_strand_id
1 'polypeptide(L)'
;VAGAGGRAGTSGDLTGRPGGPGRTRTARRTGLLLTVALVAFVTALDNTVVNVALPSIERDLSLSTTGLEWVATSYILAFSSLLLAGGRLADLFGRRRVLVVGLVVFAAGSALCGLATSGAGLIAARAAQGAGGACALPATLAILAVDLDGRDRDVGAGVLTAAIAAALALGPAVGGAISQYAHWSWIFFVNIPVCVVTLGLALWAVPPWRRRSGRRAGLDVAGIATSGFALLALTWALVESVNLGFTSPRIVTAFALAALAGLAFIAVEKAAADPMLDVGLFRSPAFSGGTASQMLWGLGVNGVFLFTSLYLQHILGFSPVAAGLAFVPLAVALVLCVPATERLVAAWGARVTVAAGLGMVACGLYLIARVGPGASYADLLPGLLIIGSGSALTTPLTSVMLGAVDPAGAGMASAVLSTAREVSGVLGVSVTGAILLARQRAVVGDGGGVVDGFVAGYSRGLKVSAGLVALGALISLATLGGRRGPGRHRRARSAPARRRVQPRPAGWRGREPVTRHRQRTAIRES
;
A
#
# COMPACT_ATOMS: atom_id res chain seq x y z
N VAL A 1 -52.03 -62.51 -30.54
CA VAL A 1 -51.73 -63.30 -29.35
C VAL A 1 -50.61 -62.63 -28.62
N ALA A 2 -50.95 -62.05 -27.49
CA ALA A 2 -50.26 -61.95 -26.20
C ALA A 2 -48.81 -61.43 -26.22
N GLY A 3 -48.39 -60.60 -25.32
CA GLY A 3 -48.71 -60.25 -23.98
C GLY A 3 -47.62 -59.36 -23.42
N ALA A 4 -47.99 -58.42 -22.74
CA ALA A 4 -47.72 -57.94 -21.38
C ALA A 4 -46.35 -58.27 -20.76
N GLY A 5 -45.83 -57.27 -20.07
CA GLY A 5 -44.87 -57.51 -19.04
C GLY A 5 -43.98 -56.31 -18.75
N GLY A 6 -44.47 -55.38 -17.98
CA GLY A 6 -43.76 -54.42 -17.21
C GLY A 6 -42.86 -55.03 -16.15
N ARG A 7 -41.91 -54.24 -15.69
CA ARG A 7 -41.51 -54.15 -14.30
C ARG A 7 -40.59 -52.93 -14.08
N ALA A 8 -41.05 -52.15 -13.17
CA ALA A 8 -40.28 -51.17 -12.44
C ALA A 8 -39.10 -51.83 -11.70
N GLY A 9 -38.00 -51.17 -11.66
CA GLY A 9 -36.81 -51.51 -10.87
C GLY A 9 -36.23 -50.23 -10.30
N THR A 10 -36.76 -49.83 -9.20
CA THR A 10 -36.18 -48.88 -8.25
C THR A 10 -34.91 -49.46 -7.67
N SER A 11 -33.83 -48.74 -7.71
CA SER A 11 -32.92 -48.77 -6.56
C SER A 11 -32.01 -47.52 -6.64
N GLY A 12 -32.08 -46.80 -5.59
CA GLY A 12 -31.41 -45.55 -5.35
C GLY A 12 -29.91 -45.66 -5.45
N ASP A 13 -29.37 -44.68 -6.07
CA ASP A 13 -27.96 -44.35 -5.96
C ASP A 13 -27.86 -43.19 -4.94
N LEU A 14 -27.78 -43.58 -3.64
CA LEU A 14 -27.42 -42.70 -2.53
C LEU A 14 -25.89 -42.67 -2.41
N THR A 15 -25.18 -42.23 -3.44
CA THR A 15 -23.80 -41.85 -3.29
C THR A 15 -23.71 -40.34 -3.52
N GLY A 16 -23.72 -39.64 -2.37
CA GLY A 16 -23.52 -38.20 -2.30
C GLY A 16 -22.23 -37.80 -3.02
N ARG A 17 -22.33 -37.16 -4.19
CA ARG A 17 -21.26 -36.40 -4.77
C ARG A 17 -21.14 -35.09 -4.02
N PRO A 18 -20.09 -34.86 -3.21
CA PRO A 18 -19.83 -33.55 -2.62
C PRO A 18 -19.27 -32.63 -3.71
N GLY A 19 -19.97 -31.55 -3.99
CA GLY A 19 -19.39 -30.42 -4.70
C GLY A 19 -19.85 -30.23 -6.14
N GLY A 20 -21.07 -29.73 -6.32
CA GLY A 20 -21.50 -29.18 -7.62
C GLY A 20 -20.64 -27.98 -8.04
N PRO A 21 -20.55 -27.65 -9.36
CA PRO A 21 -19.66 -26.63 -9.93
C PRO A 21 -19.81 -25.23 -9.30
N GLY A 22 -20.89 -24.92 -8.62
CA GLY A 22 -21.10 -23.68 -7.88
C GLY A 22 -20.30 -23.57 -6.58
N ARG A 23 -20.19 -24.69 -5.80
CA ARG A 23 -19.47 -24.70 -4.52
C ARG A 23 -17.96 -24.56 -4.69
N THR A 24 -17.38 -25.17 -5.70
CA THR A 24 -15.95 -25.06 -5.99
C THR A 24 -15.56 -23.64 -6.47
N ARG A 25 -16.43 -22.96 -7.20
CA ARG A 25 -16.22 -21.57 -7.64
C ARG A 25 -16.27 -20.59 -6.47
N THR A 26 -17.23 -20.76 -5.58
CA THR A 26 -17.36 -19.92 -4.36
C THR A 26 -16.16 -20.14 -3.43
N ALA A 27 -15.77 -21.39 -3.17
CA ALA A 27 -14.62 -21.71 -2.32
C ALA A 27 -13.31 -21.10 -2.87
N ARG A 28 -13.08 -21.19 -4.19
CA ARG A 28 -11.91 -20.61 -4.85
C ARG A 28 -11.89 -19.09 -4.77
N ARG A 29 -13.06 -18.44 -4.96
CA ARG A 29 -13.21 -16.99 -4.78
C ARG A 29 -12.84 -16.58 -3.35
N THR A 30 -13.36 -17.25 -2.34
CA THR A 30 -13.02 -16.99 -0.94
C THR A 30 -11.53 -17.19 -0.69
N GLY A 31 -10.91 -18.22 -1.25
CA GLY A 31 -9.46 -18.43 -1.16
C GLY A 31 -8.63 -17.31 -1.78
N LEU A 32 -9.06 -16.75 -2.93
CA LEU A 32 -8.42 -15.58 -3.53
C LEU A 32 -8.52 -14.35 -2.62
N LEU A 33 -9.72 -14.07 -2.09
CA LEU A 33 -9.94 -12.94 -1.18
C LEU A 33 -9.13 -13.07 0.11
N LEU A 34 -9.05 -14.27 0.69
CA LEU A 34 -8.22 -14.55 1.86
C LEU A 34 -6.73 -14.40 1.55
N THR A 35 -6.27 -14.85 0.39
CA THR A 35 -4.87 -14.64 -0.05
C THR A 35 -4.55 -13.14 -0.11
N VAL A 36 -5.43 -12.34 -0.74
CA VAL A 36 -5.29 -10.87 -0.82
C VAL A 36 -5.24 -10.25 0.57
N ALA A 37 -6.17 -10.64 1.45
CA ALA A 37 -6.25 -10.13 2.81
C ALA A 37 -4.99 -10.43 3.62
N LEU A 38 -4.54 -11.69 3.61
CA LEU A 38 -3.40 -12.13 4.43
C LEU A 38 -2.07 -11.53 3.97
N VAL A 39 -1.85 -11.39 2.64
CA VAL A 39 -0.63 -10.70 2.15
C VAL A 39 -0.62 -9.25 2.59
N ALA A 40 -1.73 -8.53 2.39
CA ALA A 40 -1.84 -7.13 2.78
C ALA A 40 -1.70 -6.96 4.31
N PHE A 41 -2.32 -7.85 5.07
CA PHE A 41 -2.25 -7.85 6.53
C PHE A 41 -0.83 -8.09 7.02
N VAL A 42 -0.16 -9.17 6.57
CA VAL A 42 1.16 -9.53 7.11
C VAL A 42 2.24 -8.51 6.74
N THR A 43 2.19 -7.94 5.52
CA THR A 43 3.16 -6.92 5.11
C THR A 43 2.97 -5.59 5.86
N ALA A 44 1.72 -5.20 6.14
CA ALA A 44 1.43 -4.01 6.92
C ALA A 44 1.66 -4.22 8.43
N LEU A 45 1.32 -5.40 8.96
CA LEU A 45 1.54 -5.76 10.36
C LEU A 45 3.03 -5.74 10.70
N ASP A 46 3.85 -6.40 9.87
CA ASP A 46 5.29 -6.46 10.06
C ASP A 46 5.93 -5.06 10.18
N ASN A 47 5.47 -4.11 9.37
CA ASN A 47 5.97 -2.74 9.41
C ASN A 47 5.57 -2.00 10.71
N THR A 48 4.40 -2.28 11.27
CA THR A 48 3.88 -1.57 12.45
C THR A 48 4.30 -2.20 13.78
N VAL A 49 4.38 -3.52 13.84
CA VAL A 49 4.78 -4.29 15.03
C VAL A 49 6.21 -3.94 15.48
N VAL A 50 7.12 -3.76 14.54
CA VAL A 50 8.53 -3.45 14.80
C VAL A 50 8.70 -2.15 15.58
N ASN A 51 7.92 -1.11 15.27
CA ASN A 51 8.09 0.22 15.88
C ASN A 51 7.94 0.20 17.41
N VAL A 52 7.06 -0.64 17.96
CA VAL A 52 6.87 -0.77 19.41
C VAL A 52 7.94 -1.65 20.06
N ALA A 53 8.50 -2.59 19.29
CA ALA A 53 9.55 -3.50 19.76
C ALA A 53 10.96 -2.85 19.76
N LEU A 54 11.16 -1.73 19.05
CA LEU A 54 12.45 -1.08 18.90
C LEU A 54 13.20 -0.85 20.22
N PRO A 55 12.59 -0.37 21.33
CA PRO A 55 13.30 -0.21 22.59
C PRO A 55 13.77 -1.55 23.21
N SER A 56 13.07 -2.65 22.93
CA SER A 56 13.51 -3.99 23.36
C SER A 56 14.68 -4.49 22.52
N ILE A 57 14.64 -4.27 21.21
CA ILE A 57 15.72 -4.56 20.26
C ILE A 57 16.96 -3.71 20.59
N GLU A 58 16.79 -2.43 20.92
CA GLU A 58 17.84 -1.51 21.34
C GLU A 58 18.65 -2.07 22.50
N ARG A 59 17.93 -2.49 23.56
CA ARG A 59 18.56 -3.02 24.79
C ARG A 59 19.28 -4.35 24.55
N ASP A 60 18.66 -5.25 23.77
CA ASP A 60 19.18 -6.59 23.56
C ASP A 60 20.39 -6.61 22.61
N LEU A 61 20.34 -5.84 21.52
CA LEU A 61 21.41 -5.76 20.53
C LEU A 61 22.33 -4.55 20.74
N SER A 62 22.17 -3.78 21.82
CA SER A 62 22.96 -2.58 22.15
C SER A 62 23.08 -1.60 20.99
N LEU A 63 21.94 -1.30 20.33
CA LEU A 63 21.91 -0.43 19.16
C LEU A 63 21.88 1.04 19.55
N SER A 64 22.48 1.89 18.71
CA SER A 64 22.28 3.33 18.74
C SER A 64 20.93 3.72 18.11
N THR A 65 20.47 4.94 18.34
CA THR A 65 19.28 5.50 17.68
C THR A 65 19.36 5.37 16.14
N THR A 66 20.54 5.63 15.57
CA THR A 66 20.81 5.43 14.14
C THR A 66 20.64 3.96 13.71
N GLY A 67 21.09 3.00 14.56
CA GLY A 67 20.88 1.58 14.35
C GLY A 67 19.40 1.22 14.33
N LEU A 68 18.59 1.80 15.24
CA LEU A 68 17.13 1.62 15.27
C LEU A 68 16.45 2.18 14.02
N GLU A 69 16.88 3.34 13.54
CA GLU A 69 16.39 3.91 12.28
C GLU A 69 16.67 2.96 11.11
N TRP A 70 17.86 2.35 11.05
CA TRP A 70 18.18 1.36 10.03
C TRP A 70 17.33 0.09 10.14
N VAL A 71 17.05 -0.41 11.34
CA VAL A 71 16.14 -1.55 11.54
C VAL A 71 14.75 -1.24 11.00
N ALA A 72 14.22 -0.04 11.25
CA ALA A 72 12.92 0.38 10.75
C ALA A 72 12.93 0.64 9.24
N THR A 73 13.95 1.35 8.73
CA THR A 73 13.96 1.85 7.35
C THR A 73 14.44 0.84 6.33
N SER A 74 15.32 -0.12 6.68
CA SER A 74 15.90 -1.08 5.73
C SER A 74 14.84 -1.95 5.04
N TYR A 75 13.81 -2.38 5.76
CA TYR A 75 12.66 -3.08 5.18
C TYR A 75 11.94 -2.22 4.16
N ILE A 76 11.54 -1.00 4.56
CA ILE A 76 10.75 -0.10 3.71
C ILE A 76 11.58 0.34 2.51
N LEU A 77 12.87 0.57 2.69
CA LEU A 77 13.81 0.93 1.62
C LEU A 77 13.90 -0.17 0.55
N ALA A 78 14.15 -1.42 0.95
CA ALA A 78 14.20 -2.55 0.02
C ALA A 78 12.83 -2.78 -0.64
N PHE A 79 11.76 -2.70 0.15
CA PHE A 79 10.38 -2.84 -0.32
C PHE A 79 10.04 -1.77 -1.39
N SER A 80 10.26 -0.49 -1.10
CA SER A 80 9.92 0.61 -2.02
C SER A 80 10.77 0.61 -3.29
N SER A 81 12.06 0.31 -3.17
CA SER A 81 12.99 0.24 -4.30
C SER A 81 12.65 -0.88 -5.29
N LEU A 82 12.12 -2.00 -4.79
CA LEU A 82 11.81 -3.18 -5.60
C LEU A 82 10.32 -3.33 -5.93
N LEU A 83 9.44 -2.45 -5.42
CA LEU A 83 7.99 -2.57 -5.58
C LEU A 83 7.55 -2.55 -7.06
N LEU A 84 8.10 -1.62 -7.85
CA LEU A 84 7.83 -1.53 -9.29
C LEU A 84 8.37 -2.76 -10.03
N ALA A 85 9.57 -3.22 -9.66
CA ALA A 85 10.18 -4.43 -10.19
C ALA A 85 9.31 -5.67 -9.90
N GLY A 86 8.79 -5.80 -8.69
CA GLY A 86 7.89 -6.88 -8.28
C GLY A 86 6.64 -6.96 -9.14
N GLY A 87 6.03 -5.81 -9.45
CA GLY A 87 4.91 -5.73 -10.40
C GLY A 87 5.29 -6.23 -11.79
N ARG A 88 6.42 -5.78 -12.30
CA ARG A 88 6.94 -6.21 -13.62
C ARG A 88 7.28 -7.69 -13.66
N LEU A 89 7.89 -8.23 -12.60
CA LEU A 89 8.15 -9.66 -12.46
C LEU A 89 6.85 -10.47 -12.47
N ALA A 90 5.78 -9.98 -11.83
CA ALA A 90 4.47 -10.65 -11.84
C ALA A 90 3.87 -10.73 -13.24
N ASP A 91 4.07 -9.72 -14.08
CA ASP A 91 3.63 -9.70 -15.48
C ASP A 91 4.48 -10.64 -16.36
N LEU A 92 5.80 -10.72 -16.13
CA LEU A 92 6.73 -11.53 -16.92
C LEU A 92 6.69 -13.01 -16.58
N PHE A 93 6.75 -13.35 -15.29
CA PHE A 93 6.91 -14.73 -14.79
C PHE A 93 5.61 -15.33 -14.27
N GLY A 94 4.55 -14.50 -14.16
CA GLY A 94 3.23 -14.90 -13.69
C GLY A 94 3.01 -14.65 -12.21
N ARG A 95 1.87 -14.06 -11.90
CA ARG A 95 1.44 -13.59 -10.58
C ARG A 95 1.58 -14.62 -9.47
N ARG A 96 1.13 -15.87 -9.72
CA ARG A 96 1.23 -16.95 -8.73
C ARG A 96 2.68 -17.28 -8.36
N ARG A 97 3.58 -17.37 -9.36
CA ARG A 97 4.98 -17.71 -9.09
C ARG A 97 5.67 -16.60 -8.31
N VAL A 98 5.48 -15.35 -8.73
CA VAL A 98 6.10 -14.20 -8.06
C VAL A 98 5.55 -14.02 -6.64
N LEU A 99 4.24 -14.22 -6.43
CA LEU A 99 3.63 -14.24 -5.09
C LEU A 99 4.26 -15.32 -4.20
N VAL A 100 4.38 -16.56 -4.72
CA VAL A 100 4.96 -17.68 -3.97
C VAL A 100 6.42 -17.40 -3.60
N VAL A 101 7.23 -16.96 -4.56
CA VAL A 101 8.64 -16.59 -4.31
C VAL A 101 8.73 -15.44 -3.31
N GLY A 102 7.91 -14.40 -3.49
CA GLY A 102 7.85 -13.26 -2.57
C GLY A 102 7.52 -13.67 -1.14
N LEU A 103 6.50 -14.53 -0.95
CA LEU A 103 6.13 -15.06 0.37
C LEU A 103 7.22 -15.93 1.00
N VAL A 104 7.91 -16.76 0.21
CA VAL A 104 9.02 -17.59 0.70
C VAL A 104 10.19 -16.70 1.14
N VAL A 105 10.57 -15.70 0.33
CA VAL A 105 11.64 -14.76 0.68
C VAL A 105 11.25 -13.93 1.90
N PHE A 106 10.00 -13.47 1.99
CA PHE A 106 9.49 -12.73 3.15
C PHE A 106 9.54 -13.59 4.42
N ALA A 107 9.06 -14.84 4.37
CA ALA A 107 9.08 -15.75 5.50
C ALA A 107 10.51 -16.12 5.94
N ALA A 108 11.40 -16.37 4.97
CA ALA A 108 12.82 -16.63 5.26
C ALA A 108 13.51 -15.40 5.88
N GLY A 109 13.27 -14.21 5.32
CA GLY A 109 13.73 -12.94 5.90
C GLY A 109 13.20 -12.75 7.31
N SER A 110 11.93 -13.05 7.55
CA SER A 110 11.31 -13.00 8.89
C SER A 110 11.98 -13.97 9.88
N ALA A 111 12.26 -15.19 9.44
CA ALA A 111 13.00 -16.16 10.26
C ALA A 111 14.41 -15.65 10.59
N LEU A 112 15.13 -15.11 9.62
CA LEU A 112 16.46 -14.51 9.82
C LEU A 112 16.41 -13.31 10.76
N CYS A 113 15.38 -12.47 10.69
CA CYS A 113 15.17 -11.37 11.64
C CYS A 113 15.02 -11.90 13.07
N GLY A 114 14.17 -12.92 13.26
CA GLY A 114 13.96 -13.54 14.58
C GLY A 114 15.17 -14.26 15.14
N LEU A 115 16.10 -14.71 14.30
CA LEU A 115 17.35 -15.38 14.68
C LEU A 115 18.54 -14.41 14.75
N ALA A 116 18.36 -13.12 14.48
CA ALA A 116 19.45 -12.16 14.44
C ALA A 116 20.06 -11.93 15.83
N THR A 117 21.38 -12.04 15.92
CA THR A 117 22.17 -11.80 17.13
C THR A 117 23.01 -10.53 17.07
N SER A 118 22.85 -9.75 15.99
CA SER A 118 23.54 -8.47 15.78
C SER A 118 22.65 -7.50 14.99
N GLY A 119 22.87 -6.20 15.22
CA GLY A 119 22.14 -5.16 14.50
C GLY A 119 22.36 -5.23 12.98
N ALA A 120 23.59 -5.47 12.53
CA ALA A 120 23.87 -5.60 11.10
C ALA A 120 23.15 -6.81 10.48
N GLY A 121 23.12 -7.94 11.18
CA GLY A 121 22.37 -9.14 10.77
C GLY A 121 20.88 -8.86 10.67
N LEU A 122 20.30 -8.17 11.67
CA LEU A 122 18.89 -7.78 11.68
C LEU A 122 18.56 -6.83 10.51
N ILE A 123 19.38 -5.80 10.28
CA ILE A 123 19.20 -4.85 9.17
C ILE A 123 19.24 -5.57 7.81
N ALA A 124 20.21 -6.46 7.60
CA ALA A 124 20.31 -7.24 6.37
C ALA A 124 19.10 -8.17 6.16
N ALA A 125 18.65 -8.85 7.23
CA ALA A 125 17.47 -9.71 7.21
C ALA A 125 16.18 -8.91 6.92
N ARG A 126 16.06 -7.70 7.48
CA ARG A 126 14.97 -6.77 7.20
C ARG A 126 14.94 -6.34 5.73
N ALA A 127 16.10 -6.05 5.14
CA ALA A 127 16.19 -5.73 3.71
C ALA A 127 15.75 -6.92 2.84
N ALA A 128 16.17 -8.13 3.17
CA ALA A 128 15.74 -9.36 2.48
C ALA A 128 14.22 -9.58 2.60
N GLN A 129 13.65 -9.38 3.80
CA GLN A 129 12.22 -9.47 4.07
C GLN A 129 11.44 -8.42 3.25
N GLY A 130 11.93 -7.17 3.17
CA GLY A 130 11.37 -6.11 2.35
C GLY A 130 11.34 -6.46 0.86
N ALA A 131 12.40 -7.07 0.35
CA ALA A 131 12.45 -7.55 -1.04
C ALA A 131 11.38 -8.63 -1.32
N GLY A 132 11.14 -9.53 -0.36
CA GLY A 132 10.05 -10.52 -0.43
C GLY A 132 8.67 -9.86 -0.51
N GLY A 133 8.42 -8.89 0.37
CA GLY A 133 7.19 -8.09 0.39
C GLY A 133 6.95 -7.33 -0.92
N ALA A 134 8.02 -6.75 -1.48
CA ALA A 134 8.00 -6.02 -2.77
C ALA A 134 7.59 -6.90 -3.97
N CYS A 135 7.81 -8.20 -3.89
CA CYS A 135 7.31 -9.16 -4.88
C CYS A 135 5.86 -9.59 -4.57
N ALA A 136 5.55 -9.82 -3.29
CA ALA A 136 4.26 -10.40 -2.88
C ALA A 136 3.09 -9.43 -3.08
N LEU A 137 3.23 -8.16 -2.65
CA LEU A 137 2.13 -7.20 -2.68
C LEU A 137 1.68 -6.82 -4.10
N PRO A 138 2.56 -6.44 -5.05
CA PRO A 138 2.14 -6.16 -6.42
C PRO A 138 1.54 -7.37 -7.14
N ALA A 139 2.09 -8.58 -6.90
CA ALA A 139 1.52 -9.81 -7.44
C ALA A 139 0.08 -10.03 -6.93
N THR A 140 -0.20 -9.67 -5.68
CA THR A 140 -1.52 -9.72 -5.05
C THR A 140 -2.48 -8.71 -5.69
N LEU A 141 -2.02 -7.47 -5.92
CA LEU A 141 -2.81 -6.45 -6.64
C LEU A 141 -3.12 -6.87 -8.08
N ALA A 142 -2.17 -7.52 -8.76
CA ALA A 142 -2.38 -8.06 -10.10
C ALA A 142 -3.39 -9.22 -10.11
N ILE A 143 -3.42 -10.06 -9.07
CA ILE A 143 -4.45 -11.11 -8.88
C ILE A 143 -5.82 -10.46 -8.71
N LEU A 144 -5.93 -9.45 -7.85
CA LEU A 144 -7.16 -8.69 -7.63
C LEU A 144 -7.69 -8.07 -8.93
N ALA A 145 -6.80 -7.49 -9.74
CA ALA A 145 -7.18 -6.80 -10.96
C ALA A 145 -7.63 -7.74 -12.10
N VAL A 146 -7.08 -8.95 -12.18
CA VAL A 146 -7.23 -9.84 -13.36
C VAL A 146 -8.02 -11.11 -13.07
N ASP A 147 -7.95 -11.66 -11.85
CA ASP A 147 -8.61 -12.93 -11.50
C ASP A 147 -9.97 -12.75 -10.83
N LEU A 148 -10.32 -11.49 -10.48
CA LEU A 148 -11.62 -11.11 -9.95
C LEU A 148 -12.30 -10.11 -10.89
N ASP A 149 -13.60 -10.32 -11.15
CA ASP A 149 -14.40 -9.49 -12.05
C ASP A 149 -15.49 -8.70 -11.31
N GLY A 150 -15.84 -7.51 -11.83
CA GLY A 150 -16.96 -6.69 -11.39
C GLY A 150 -17.02 -6.53 -9.87
N ARG A 151 -18.16 -6.90 -9.27
CA ARG A 151 -18.41 -6.80 -7.82
C ARG A 151 -17.38 -7.53 -6.96
N ASP A 152 -16.81 -8.64 -7.46
CA ASP A 152 -15.83 -9.41 -6.70
C ASP A 152 -14.50 -8.67 -6.57
N ARG A 153 -14.13 -7.88 -7.59
CA ARG A 153 -12.97 -6.98 -7.54
C ARG A 153 -13.17 -5.86 -6.53
N ASP A 154 -14.36 -5.25 -6.49
CA ASP A 154 -14.69 -4.20 -5.52
C ASP A 154 -14.65 -4.73 -4.09
N VAL A 155 -15.21 -5.93 -3.87
CA VAL A 155 -15.12 -6.63 -2.57
C VAL A 155 -13.65 -6.92 -2.21
N GLY A 156 -12.84 -7.36 -3.17
CA GLY A 156 -11.42 -7.64 -2.96
C GLY A 156 -10.61 -6.39 -2.59
N ALA A 157 -10.90 -5.26 -3.22
CA ALA A 157 -10.28 -3.97 -2.87
C ALA A 157 -10.69 -3.53 -1.45
N GLY A 158 -11.95 -3.71 -1.08
CA GLY A 158 -12.44 -3.47 0.27
C GLY A 158 -11.75 -4.38 1.31
N VAL A 159 -11.62 -5.67 1.02
CA VAL A 159 -10.93 -6.65 1.87
C VAL A 159 -9.45 -6.30 2.06
N LEU A 160 -8.76 -5.91 0.99
CA LEU A 160 -7.36 -5.44 1.05
C LEU A 160 -7.22 -4.23 1.96
N THR A 161 -8.07 -3.23 1.78
CA THR A 161 -8.07 -2.00 2.60
C THR A 161 -8.38 -2.31 4.06
N ALA A 162 -9.37 -3.17 4.33
CA ALA A 162 -9.72 -3.60 5.68
C ALA A 162 -8.58 -4.37 6.36
N ALA A 163 -7.86 -5.21 5.62
CA ALA A 163 -6.72 -5.96 6.14
C ALA A 163 -5.55 -5.04 6.53
N ILE A 164 -5.25 -4.02 5.71
CA ILE A 164 -4.25 -2.99 6.03
C ILE A 164 -4.68 -2.20 7.28
N ALA A 165 -5.94 -1.77 7.35
CA ALA A 165 -6.46 -1.03 8.50
C ALA A 165 -6.41 -1.86 9.79
N ALA A 166 -6.76 -3.16 9.71
CA ALA A 166 -6.64 -4.08 10.84
C ALA A 166 -5.18 -4.26 11.30
N ALA A 167 -4.24 -4.35 10.35
CA ALA A 167 -2.81 -4.44 10.66
C ALA A 167 -2.29 -3.17 11.36
N LEU A 168 -2.69 -1.99 10.89
CA LEU A 168 -2.35 -0.71 11.51
C LEU A 168 -2.91 -0.57 12.93
N ALA A 169 -4.13 -1.06 13.15
CA ALA A 169 -4.78 -1.01 14.47
C ALA A 169 -4.20 -2.04 15.44
N LEU A 170 -3.96 -3.28 14.97
CA LEU A 170 -3.51 -4.38 15.82
C LEU A 170 -2.00 -4.43 15.99
N GLY A 171 -1.24 -3.92 15.01
CA GLY A 171 0.22 -4.02 14.97
C GLY A 171 0.89 -3.51 16.26
N PRO A 172 0.65 -2.28 16.68
CA PRO A 172 1.25 -1.76 17.90
C PRO A 172 0.85 -2.54 19.15
N ALA A 173 -0.41 -2.97 19.27
CA ALA A 173 -0.88 -3.75 20.41
C ALA A 173 -0.24 -5.15 20.46
N VAL A 174 -0.17 -5.84 19.30
CA VAL A 174 0.46 -7.15 19.15
C VAL A 174 1.97 -7.05 19.40
N GLY A 175 2.61 -6.03 18.82
CA GLY A 175 4.04 -5.77 19.02
C GLY A 175 4.38 -5.50 20.48
N GLY A 176 3.57 -4.69 21.15
CA GLY A 176 3.71 -4.40 22.57
C GLY A 176 3.55 -5.65 23.44
N ALA A 177 2.51 -6.47 23.18
CA ALA A 177 2.27 -7.70 23.93
C ALA A 177 3.43 -8.71 23.74
N ILE A 178 3.87 -8.92 22.52
CA ILE A 178 5.00 -9.83 22.25
C ILE A 178 6.28 -9.32 22.92
N SER A 179 6.59 -8.03 22.79
CA SER A 179 7.80 -7.44 23.38
C SER A 179 7.79 -7.41 24.91
N GLN A 180 6.62 -7.44 25.53
CA GLN A 180 6.48 -7.45 26.98
C GLN A 180 6.49 -8.86 27.58
N TYR A 181 5.78 -9.83 26.97
CA TYR A 181 5.54 -11.17 27.54
C TYR A 181 6.39 -12.26 26.90
N ALA A 182 7.05 -11.96 25.77
CA ALA A 182 7.95 -12.85 25.07
C ALA A 182 9.22 -12.09 24.63
N HIS A 183 10.15 -12.79 23.96
CA HIS A 183 11.30 -12.15 23.36
C HIS A 183 10.89 -11.38 22.09
N TRP A 184 11.49 -10.22 21.83
CA TRP A 184 11.18 -9.39 20.65
C TRP A 184 11.26 -10.16 19.32
N SER A 185 12.10 -11.19 19.20
CA SER A 185 12.21 -12.04 18.02
C SER A 185 10.86 -12.62 17.55
N TRP A 186 9.91 -12.84 18.46
CA TRP A 186 8.61 -13.39 18.14
C TRP A 186 7.75 -12.48 17.28
N ILE A 187 8.03 -11.15 17.25
CA ILE A 187 7.34 -10.25 16.31
C ILE A 187 7.61 -10.65 14.85
N PHE A 188 8.75 -11.27 14.57
CA PHE A 188 9.11 -11.78 13.26
C PHE A 188 8.60 -13.20 13.05
N PHE A 189 8.74 -14.08 14.05
CA PHE A 189 8.28 -15.46 13.92
C PHE A 189 6.77 -15.58 13.70
N VAL A 190 5.96 -14.65 14.21
CA VAL A 190 4.49 -14.64 13.98
C VAL A 190 4.12 -14.52 12.50
N ASN A 191 4.98 -13.95 11.67
CA ASN A 191 4.74 -13.83 10.23
C ASN A 191 4.83 -15.19 9.51
N ILE A 192 5.61 -16.14 10.03
CA ILE A 192 5.88 -17.42 9.37
C ILE A 192 4.61 -18.26 9.22
N PRO A 193 3.82 -18.55 10.28
CA PRO A 193 2.58 -19.29 10.12
C PRO A 193 1.57 -18.60 9.21
N VAL A 194 1.49 -17.27 9.24
CA VAL A 194 0.64 -16.50 8.32
C VAL A 194 1.10 -16.69 6.88
N CYS A 195 2.41 -16.63 6.62
CA CYS A 195 2.97 -16.88 5.28
C CYS A 195 2.72 -18.31 4.81
N VAL A 196 2.86 -19.32 5.67
CA VAL A 196 2.60 -20.73 5.33
C VAL A 196 1.13 -20.94 4.94
N VAL A 197 0.19 -20.41 5.72
CA VAL A 197 -1.25 -20.46 5.38
C VAL A 197 -1.53 -19.73 4.07
N THR A 198 -0.95 -18.54 3.89
CA THR A 198 -1.12 -17.73 2.67
C THR A 198 -0.53 -18.44 1.46
N LEU A 199 0.61 -19.09 1.60
CA LEU A 199 1.25 -19.89 0.56
C LEU A 199 0.36 -21.07 0.13
N GLY A 200 -0.21 -21.81 1.08
CA GLY A 200 -1.16 -22.89 0.83
C GLY A 200 -2.40 -22.37 0.07
N LEU A 201 -2.98 -21.26 0.51
CA LEU A 201 -4.11 -20.62 -0.16
C LEU A 201 -3.76 -20.15 -1.56
N ALA A 202 -2.59 -19.52 -1.75
CA ALA A 202 -2.12 -19.05 -3.05
C ALA A 202 -1.91 -20.21 -4.03
N LEU A 203 -1.32 -21.32 -3.58
CA LEU A 203 -1.11 -22.52 -4.38
C LEU A 203 -2.43 -23.21 -4.77
N TRP A 204 -3.45 -23.12 -3.92
CA TRP A 204 -4.75 -23.72 -4.17
C TRP A 204 -5.67 -22.81 -4.99
N ALA A 205 -5.80 -21.53 -4.63
CA ALA A 205 -6.82 -20.63 -5.17
C ALA A 205 -6.34 -19.86 -6.42
N VAL A 206 -5.06 -19.44 -6.49
CA VAL A 206 -4.55 -18.65 -7.61
C VAL A 206 -4.30 -19.52 -8.82
N PRO A 207 -4.91 -19.21 -10.00
CA PRO A 207 -4.70 -20.00 -11.23
C PRO A 207 -3.22 -20.00 -11.66
N PRO A 208 -2.72 -21.14 -12.19
CA PRO A 208 -1.42 -21.14 -12.82
C PRO A 208 -1.43 -20.21 -14.04
N TRP A 209 -0.35 -19.46 -14.18
CA TRP A 209 -0.21 -18.51 -15.27
C TRP A 209 -0.12 -19.21 -16.63
N ARG A 210 -0.95 -18.78 -17.57
CA ARG A 210 -0.83 -19.13 -18.98
C ARG A 210 -0.24 -17.94 -19.73
N ARG A 211 0.92 -18.11 -20.33
CA ARG A 211 1.62 -17.08 -21.09
C ARG A 211 0.70 -16.57 -22.20
N ARG A 212 0.23 -15.33 -22.11
CA ARG A 212 -0.39 -14.66 -23.26
C ARG A 212 0.74 -14.30 -24.23
N SER A 213 0.76 -14.95 -25.39
CA SER A 213 1.67 -14.63 -26.47
C SER A 213 1.37 -13.20 -26.96
N GLY A 214 2.34 -12.30 -26.93
CA GLY A 214 2.15 -11.01 -27.58
C GLY A 214 3.19 -9.94 -27.30
N ARG A 215 3.67 -9.76 -26.09
CA ARG A 215 4.63 -8.68 -25.81
C ARG A 215 5.80 -9.21 -24.98
N ARG A 216 7.01 -9.15 -25.53
CA ARG A 216 8.26 -9.32 -24.77
C ARG A 216 8.52 -8.01 -24.04
N ALA A 217 7.81 -7.80 -22.93
CA ALA A 217 8.17 -6.75 -22.01
C ALA A 217 9.49 -7.14 -21.33
N GLY A 218 10.52 -6.31 -21.45
CA GLY A 218 11.80 -6.49 -20.77
C GLY A 218 11.70 -6.08 -19.29
N LEU A 219 12.61 -6.58 -18.46
CA LEU A 219 12.85 -6.04 -17.13
C LEU A 219 13.76 -4.81 -17.29
N ASP A 220 13.30 -3.66 -16.80
CA ASP A 220 14.13 -2.45 -16.78
C ASP A 220 15.12 -2.51 -15.60
N VAL A 221 16.19 -3.30 -15.80
CA VAL A 221 17.23 -3.46 -14.78
C VAL A 221 17.93 -2.14 -14.49
N ALA A 222 18.09 -1.27 -15.48
CA ALA A 222 18.73 0.03 -15.32
C ALA A 222 17.86 0.97 -14.47
N GLY A 223 16.55 1.02 -14.72
CA GLY A 223 15.61 1.78 -13.90
C GLY A 223 15.56 1.29 -12.45
N ILE A 224 15.52 -0.04 -12.23
CA ILE A 224 15.57 -0.64 -10.88
C ILE A 224 16.87 -0.27 -10.15
N ALA A 225 18.01 -0.42 -10.83
CA ALA A 225 19.32 -0.15 -10.22
C ALA A 225 19.51 1.33 -9.87
N THR A 226 19.14 2.22 -10.79
CA THR A 226 19.31 3.68 -10.60
C THR A 226 18.34 4.22 -9.55
N SER A 227 17.07 3.82 -9.53
CA SER A 227 16.10 4.24 -8.51
C SER A 227 16.45 3.68 -7.13
N GLY A 228 16.80 2.38 -7.05
CA GLY A 228 17.20 1.73 -5.80
C GLY A 228 18.46 2.37 -5.21
N PHE A 229 19.48 2.63 -6.04
CA PHE A 229 20.70 3.29 -5.60
C PHE A 229 20.45 4.75 -5.17
N ALA A 230 19.61 5.50 -5.89
CA ALA A 230 19.24 6.87 -5.52
C ALA A 230 18.58 6.91 -4.12
N LEU A 231 17.62 6.00 -3.87
CA LEU A 231 16.94 5.91 -2.58
C LEU A 231 17.89 5.46 -1.46
N LEU A 232 18.75 4.48 -1.73
CA LEU A 232 19.75 4.01 -0.77
C LEU A 232 20.72 5.13 -0.38
N ALA A 233 21.30 5.81 -1.37
CA ALA A 233 22.25 6.90 -1.14
C ALA A 233 21.60 8.08 -0.39
N LEU A 234 20.36 8.44 -0.75
CA LEU A 234 19.61 9.49 -0.07
C LEU A 234 19.29 9.13 1.38
N THR A 235 18.82 7.90 1.62
CA THR A 235 18.50 7.42 2.97
C THR A 235 19.76 7.36 3.83
N TRP A 236 20.85 6.79 3.29
CA TRP A 236 22.14 6.73 3.97
C TRP A 236 22.66 8.13 4.33
N ALA A 237 22.60 9.08 3.39
CA ALA A 237 23.02 10.44 3.64
C ALA A 237 22.21 11.11 4.76
N LEU A 238 20.89 10.90 4.79
CA LEU A 238 20.02 11.47 5.84
C LEU A 238 20.28 10.84 7.21
N VAL A 239 20.35 9.50 7.29
CA VAL A 239 20.54 8.79 8.56
C VAL A 239 21.93 9.06 9.14
N GLU A 240 22.99 9.01 8.32
CA GLU A 240 24.37 9.21 8.79
C GLU A 240 24.77 10.70 8.90
N SER A 241 24.01 11.63 8.34
CA SER A 241 24.32 13.06 8.41
C SER A 241 24.44 13.57 9.85
N VAL A 242 23.73 12.96 10.78
CA VAL A 242 23.81 13.31 12.20
C VAL A 242 25.16 12.90 12.81
N ASN A 243 25.67 11.71 12.47
CA ASN A 243 26.92 11.20 13.00
C ASN A 243 28.13 11.89 12.37
N LEU A 244 28.11 12.09 11.06
CA LEU A 244 29.23 12.60 10.28
C LEU A 244 29.17 14.12 10.04
N GLY A 245 28.01 14.76 10.31
CA GLY A 245 27.74 16.17 9.98
C GLY A 245 27.28 16.36 8.54
N PHE A 246 26.32 17.27 8.33
CA PHE A 246 25.75 17.58 7.00
C PHE A 246 26.78 18.11 5.99
N THR A 247 27.85 18.76 6.50
CA THR A 247 28.95 19.32 5.68
C THR A 247 30.10 18.34 5.44
N SER A 248 30.04 17.14 6.02
CA SER A 248 31.06 16.12 5.79
C SER A 248 31.16 15.76 4.30
N PRO A 249 32.38 15.64 3.73
CA PRO A 249 32.56 15.27 2.33
C PRO A 249 31.83 13.97 1.96
N ARG A 250 31.76 13.00 2.89
CA ARG A 250 31.04 11.72 2.68
C ARG A 250 29.54 11.94 2.50
N ILE A 251 28.93 12.80 3.33
CA ILE A 251 27.50 13.09 3.28
C ILE A 251 27.16 13.91 2.04
N VAL A 252 27.97 14.95 1.73
CA VAL A 252 27.79 15.75 0.51
C VAL A 252 27.91 14.88 -0.74
N THR A 253 28.90 13.99 -0.77
CA THR A 253 29.08 13.03 -1.87
C THR A 253 27.88 12.10 -2.00
N ALA A 254 27.32 11.58 -0.89
CA ALA A 254 26.15 10.71 -0.92
C ALA A 254 24.90 11.45 -1.44
N PHE A 255 24.67 12.70 -1.04
CA PHE A 255 23.59 13.52 -1.61
C PHE A 255 23.79 13.78 -3.11
N ALA A 256 25.03 14.06 -3.53
CA ALA A 256 25.34 14.23 -4.95
C ALA A 256 25.11 12.94 -5.75
N LEU A 257 25.53 11.80 -5.24
CA LEU A 257 25.27 10.48 -5.84
C LEU A 257 23.79 10.15 -5.90
N ALA A 258 23.02 10.46 -4.85
CA ALA A 258 21.58 10.28 -4.84
C ALA A 258 20.90 11.14 -5.92
N ALA A 259 21.31 12.41 -6.06
CA ALA A 259 20.80 13.31 -7.09
C ALA A 259 21.16 12.84 -8.50
N LEU A 260 22.42 12.46 -8.72
CA LEU A 260 22.89 11.94 -10.02
C LEU A 260 22.16 10.65 -10.41
N ALA A 261 22.00 9.72 -9.48
CA ALA A 261 21.27 8.48 -9.71
C ALA A 261 19.78 8.72 -9.98
N GLY A 262 19.16 9.69 -9.30
CA GLY A 262 17.79 10.12 -9.57
C GLY A 262 17.61 10.74 -10.95
N LEU A 263 18.57 11.58 -11.39
CA LEU A 263 18.60 12.11 -12.75
C LEU A 263 18.82 11.00 -13.79
N ALA A 264 19.74 10.07 -13.51
CA ALA A 264 19.98 8.91 -14.36
C ALA A 264 18.73 8.03 -14.47
N PHE A 265 18.00 7.81 -13.38
CA PHE A 265 16.72 7.11 -13.39
C PHE A 265 15.72 7.79 -14.34
N ILE A 266 15.55 9.11 -14.22
CA ILE A 266 14.64 9.85 -15.11
C ILE A 266 15.08 9.77 -16.58
N ALA A 267 16.39 9.80 -16.84
CA ALA A 267 16.92 9.67 -18.18
C ALA A 267 16.70 8.26 -18.77
N VAL A 268 16.93 7.22 -17.97
CA VAL A 268 16.67 5.82 -18.32
C VAL A 268 15.19 5.61 -18.64
N GLU A 269 14.27 6.07 -17.77
CA GLU A 269 12.83 5.93 -17.97
C GLU A 269 12.32 6.65 -19.22
N LYS A 270 12.90 7.83 -19.55
CA LYS A 270 12.57 8.55 -20.79
C LYS A 270 13.08 7.84 -22.04
N ALA A 271 14.19 7.11 -21.95
CA ALA A 271 14.81 6.39 -23.07
C ALA A 271 14.28 4.97 -23.23
N ALA A 272 13.70 4.39 -22.17
CA ALA A 272 13.21 3.03 -22.17
C ALA A 272 12.02 2.85 -23.13
N ALA A 273 12.06 1.78 -23.93
CA ALA A 273 10.94 1.41 -24.82
C ALA A 273 9.70 0.95 -24.04
N ASP A 274 9.89 0.45 -22.82
CA ASP A 274 8.86 -0.10 -21.93
C ASP A 274 9.16 0.38 -20.49
N PRO A 275 8.97 1.69 -20.19
CA PRO A 275 9.38 2.29 -18.93
C PRO A 275 8.59 1.70 -17.75
N MET A 276 9.23 1.59 -16.58
CA MET A 276 8.58 1.25 -15.31
C MET A 276 7.76 2.42 -14.77
N LEU A 277 8.19 3.63 -15.07
CA LEU A 277 7.57 4.89 -14.70
C LEU A 277 7.33 5.75 -15.94
N ASP A 278 6.08 5.91 -16.37
CA ASP A 278 5.77 6.93 -17.38
C ASP A 278 5.86 8.33 -16.77
N VAL A 279 6.96 9.00 -17.04
CA VAL A 279 7.17 10.39 -16.59
C VAL A 279 6.09 11.34 -17.12
N GLY A 280 5.39 10.96 -18.20
CA GLY A 280 4.27 11.71 -18.75
C GLY A 280 3.09 11.85 -17.79
N LEU A 281 2.92 10.94 -16.85
CA LEU A 281 1.90 11.01 -15.80
C LEU A 281 2.01 12.29 -14.96
N PHE A 282 3.24 12.76 -14.74
CA PHE A 282 3.50 13.96 -13.95
C PHE A 282 3.17 15.28 -14.68
N ARG A 283 2.77 15.23 -15.96
CA ARG A 283 2.23 16.40 -16.65
C ARG A 283 0.82 16.79 -16.17
N SER A 284 0.10 15.85 -15.55
CA SER A 284 -1.17 16.13 -14.92
C SER A 284 -0.96 16.83 -13.57
N PRO A 285 -1.43 18.08 -13.37
CA PRO A 285 -1.28 18.77 -12.08
C PRO A 285 -1.93 18.02 -10.92
N ALA A 286 -3.05 17.34 -11.17
CA ALA A 286 -3.74 16.55 -10.15
C ALA A 286 -2.93 15.31 -9.75
N PHE A 287 -2.24 14.65 -10.69
CA PHE A 287 -1.38 13.52 -10.41
C PHE A 287 -0.10 13.95 -9.68
N SER A 288 0.62 14.95 -10.21
CA SER A 288 1.87 15.46 -9.61
C SER A 288 1.64 16.04 -8.22
N GLY A 289 0.64 16.92 -8.10
CA GLY A 289 0.33 17.56 -6.82
C GLY A 289 -0.22 16.54 -5.82
N GLY A 290 -1.02 15.59 -6.27
CA GLY A 290 -1.50 14.50 -5.43
C GLY A 290 -0.36 13.62 -4.92
N THR A 291 0.58 13.23 -5.79
CA THR A 291 1.78 12.46 -5.41
C THR A 291 2.65 13.24 -4.42
N ALA A 292 2.89 14.53 -4.67
CA ALA A 292 3.63 15.39 -3.74
C ALA A 292 2.93 15.49 -2.38
N SER A 293 1.62 15.67 -2.36
CA SER A 293 0.83 15.71 -1.11
C SER A 293 0.87 14.40 -0.36
N GLN A 294 0.81 13.26 -1.07
CA GLN A 294 0.96 11.92 -0.49
C GLN A 294 2.35 11.73 0.13
N MET A 295 3.40 12.18 -0.57
CA MET A 295 4.77 12.11 -0.04
C MET A 295 4.94 12.97 1.21
N LEU A 296 4.43 14.21 1.20
CA LEU A 296 4.50 15.10 2.36
C LEU A 296 3.70 14.59 3.55
N TRP A 297 2.54 13.94 3.32
CA TRP A 297 1.81 13.23 4.36
C TRP A 297 2.63 12.10 4.97
N GLY A 298 3.23 11.26 4.11
CA GLY A 298 4.05 10.13 4.57
C GLY A 298 5.31 10.56 5.31
N LEU A 299 5.99 11.61 4.83
CA LEU A 299 7.11 12.25 5.53
C LEU A 299 6.74 12.69 6.95
N GLY A 300 5.53 13.25 7.14
CA GLY A 300 5.08 13.72 8.45
C GLY A 300 4.66 12.59 9.38
N VAL A 301 3.89 11.61 8.88
CA VAL A 301 3.20 10.63 9.74
C VAL A 301 4.09 9.45 10.13
N ASN A 302 4.98 8.96 9.23
CA ASN A 302 5.75 7.76 9.52
C ASN A 302 6.77 7.95 10.67
N GLY A 303 7.38 9.13 10.78
CA GLY A 303 8.26 9.45 11.90
C GLY A 303 7.55 9.45 13.25
N VAL A 304 6.23 9.77 13.28
CA VAL A 304 5.44 9.78 14.53
C VAL A 304 5.39 8.40 15.16
N PHE A 305 5.12 7.36 14.39
CA PHE A 305 4.98 6.00 14.96
C PHE A 305 6.25 5.54 15.66
N LEU A 306 7.41 5.76 15.05
CA LEU A 306 8.69 5.37 15.63
C LEU A 306 9.04 6.22 16.84
N PHE A 307 9.14 7.55 16.65
CA PHE A 307 9.67 8.43 17.69
C PHE A 307 8.68 8.66 18.84
N THR A 308 7.37 8.58 18.59
CA THR A 308 6.37 8.58 19.67
C THR A 308 6.43 7.30 20.49
N SER A 309 6.69 6.13 19.87
CA SER A 309 6.90 4.88 20.61
C SER A 309 8.11 4.98 21.55
N LEU A 310 9.22 5.56 21.05
CA LEU A 310 10.41 5.83 21.88
C LEU A 310 10.07 6.83 23.02
N TYR A 311 9.34 7.90 22.72
CA TYR A 311 8.91 8.88 23.75
C TYR A 311 8.05 8.23 24.84
N LEU A 312 7.05 7.42 24.46
CA LEU A 312 6.18 6.73 25.41
C LEU A 312 6.96 5.78 26.33
N GLN A 313 7.93 5.05 25.80
CA GLN A 313 8.67 4.04 26.56
C GLN A 313 9.83 4.66 27.35
N HIS A 314 10.65 5.55 26.74
CA HIS A 314 11.84 6.09 27.40
C HIS A 314 11.56 7.31 28.29
N ILE A 315 10.54 8.12 27.93
CA ILE A 315 10.24 9.35 28.67
C ILE A 315 9.08 9.15 29.64
N LEU A 316 7.95 8.58 29.16
CA LEU A 316 6.77 8.35 30.02
C LEU A 316 6.83 7.03 30.78
N GLY A 317 7.83 6.17 30.54
CA GLY A 317 8.00 4.90 31.25
C GLY A 317 6.91 3.85 30.92
N PHE A 318 6.25 3.97 29.79
CA PHE A 318 5.22 3.02 29.39
C PHE A 318 5.82 1.64 29.13
N SER A 319 5.09 0.60 29.55
CA SER A 319 5.41 -0.74 29.08
C SER A 319 5.19 -0.85 27.57
N PRO A 320 5.84 -1.80 26.88
CA PRO A 320 5.62 -2.03 25.44
C PRO A 320 4.14 -2.21 25.08
N VAL A 321 3.36 -2.93 25.90
CA VAL A 321 1.91 -3.08 25.69
C VAL A 321 1.19 -1.75 25.80
N ALA A 322 1.47 -0.97 26.85
CA ALA A 322 0.85 0.35 27.03
C ALA A 322 1.20 1.31 25.89
N ALA A 323 2.45 1.32 25.43
CA ALA A 323 2.89 2.11 24.29
C ALA A 323 2.19 1.68 22.98
N GLY A 324 2.01 0.37 22.76
CA GLY A 324 1.24 -0.15 21.61
C GLY A 324 -0.23 0.26 21.68
N LEU A 325 -0.87 0.10 22.82
CA LEU A 325 -2.27 0.48 23.03
C LEU A 325 -2.49 1.99 22.93
N ALA A 326 -1.48 2.80 23.19
CA ALA A 326 -1.54 4.27 23.05
C ALA A 326 -1.81 4.72 21.60
N PHE A 327 -1.54 3.90 20.59
CA PHE A 327 -1.87 4.18 19.18
C PHE A 327 -3.28 3.73 18.76
N VAL A 328 -3.97 2.90 19.57
CA VAL A 328 -5.32 2.41 19.25
C VAL A 328 -6.32 3.54 19.04
N PRO A 329 -6.35 4.63 19.84
CA PRO A 329 -7.27 5.74 19.61
C PRO A 329 -7.07 6.41 18.24
N LEU A 330 -5.83 6.54 17.75
CA LEU A 330 -5.55 7.03 16.39
C LEU A 330 -6.18 6.13 15.33
N ALA A 331 -5.97 4.82 15.45
CA ALA A 331 -6.52 3.85 14.49
C ALA A 331 -8.07 3.81 14.53
N VAL A 332 -8.66 3.88 15.71
CA VAL A 332 -10.12 3.96 15.89
C VAL A 332 -10.67 5.24 15.27
N ALA A 333 -10.05 6.39 15.51
CA ALA A 333 -10.45 7.66 14.92
C ALA A 333 -10.40 7.63 13.39
N LEU A 334 -9.35 7.02 12.83
CA LEU A 334 -9.22 6.81 11.38
C LEU A 334 -10.40 5.99 10.84
N VAL A 335 -10.68 4.82 11.42
CA VAL A 335 -11.74 3.92 10.95
C VAL A 335 -13.11 4.57 11.07
N LEU A 336 -13.40 5.22 12.20
CA LEU A 336 -14.70 5.89 12.44
C LEU A 336 -14.93 7.09 11.52
N CYS A 337 -13.89 7.78 11.07
CA CYS A 337 -14.01 8.92 10.18
C CYS A 337 -14.10 8.56 8.68
N VAL A 338 -13.76 7.33 8.26
CA VAL A 338 -13.86 6.91 6.84
C VAL A 338 -15.26 7.11 6.26
N PRO A 339 -16.38 6.71 6.91
CA PRO A 339 -17.72 6.94 6.36
C PRO A 339 -18.09 8.44 6.23
N ALA A 340 -17.55 9.28 7.12
CA ALA A 340 -17.76 10.72 7.05
C ALA A 340 -17.04 11.34 5.85
N THR A 341 -15.91 10.76 5.42
CA THR A 341 -15.12 11.25 4.30
C THR A 341 -15.93 11.27 3.00
N GLU A 342 -16.72 10.23 2.72
CA GLU A 342 -17.57 10.18 1.52
C GLU A 342 -18.61 11.30 1.51
N ARG A 343 -19.23 11.60 2.67
CA ARG A 343 -20.19 12.70 2.83
C ARG A 343 -19.52 14.06 2.61
N LEU A 344 -18.31 14.24 3.15
CA LEU A 344 -17.55 15.48 2.99
C LEU A 344 -17.09 15.67 1.54
N VAL A 345 -16.69 14.61 0.85
CA VAL A 345 -16.37 14.66 -0.59
C VAL A 345 -17.60 15.05 -1.41
N ALA A 346 -18.76 14.52 -1.07
CA ALA A 346 -20.00 14.87 -1.75
C ALA A 346 -20.40 16.34 -1.51
N ALA A 347 -20.16 16.89 -0.31
CA ALA A 347 -20.51 18.25 0.07
C ALA A 347 -19.49 19.31 -0.41
N TRP A 348 -18.19 19.06 -0.19
CA TRP A 348 -17.11 20.04 -0.39
C TRP A 348 -16.20 19.71 -1.57
N GLY A 349 -16.34 18.50 -2.13
CA GLY A 349 -15.44 17.97 -3.15
C GLY A 349 -14.13 17.40 -2.56
N ALA A 350 -13.51 16.51 -3.32
CA ALA A 350 -12.30 15.81 -2.87
C ALA A 350 -11.12 16.76 -2.56
N ARG A 351 -10.97 17.84 -3.33
CA ARG A 351 -9.94 18.87 -3.14
C ARG A 351 -9.93 19.44 -1.72
N VAL A 352 -11.09 19.93 -1.25
CA VAL A 352 -11.20 20.57 0.07
C VAL A 352 -11.11 19.53 1.18
N THR A 353 -11.74 18.36 0.98
CA THR A 353 -11.72 17.26 1.96
C THR A 353 -10.29 16.76 2.22
N VAL A 354 -9.51 16.52 1.15
CA VAL A 354 -8.11 16.08 1.29
C VAL A 354 -7.25 17.15 1.96
N ALA A 355 -7.40 18.42 1.56
CA ALA A 355 -6.64 19.51 2.17
C ALA A 355 -6.99 19.72 3.64
N ALA A 356 -8.28 19.61 4.00
CA ALA A 356 -8.72 19.65 5.41
C ALA A 356 -8.13 18.49 6.21
N GLY A 357 -8.11 17.26 5.63
CA GLY A 357 -7.48 16.10 6.24
C GLY A 357 -5.99 16.31 6.51
N LEU A 358 -5.24 16.80 5.53
CA LEU A 358 -3.81 17.12 5.69
C LEU A 358 -3.61 18.26 6.73
N GLY A 359 -4.47 19.28 6.72
CA GLY A 359 -4.44 20.33 7.72
C GLY A 359 -4.68 19.82 9.14
N MET A 360 -5.62 18.88 9.32
CA MET A 360 -5.86 18.19 10.59
C MET A 360 -4.62 17.39 11.02
N VAL A 361 -4.02 16.61 10.12
CA VAL A 361 -2.78 15.88 10.43
C VAL A 361 -1.68 16.84 10.87
N ALA A 362 -1.47 17.94 10.15
CA ALA A 362 -0.48 18.95 10.52
C ALA A 362 -0.77 19.56 11.91
N CYS A 363 -2.03 19.87 12.21
CA CYS A 363 -2.46 20.36 13.52
C CYS A 363 -2.18 19.33 14.63
N GLY A 364 -2.54 18.07 14.42
CA GLY A 364 -2.29 16.99 15.38
C GLY A 364 -0.80 16.77 15.64
N LEU A 365 0.05 16.80 14.60
CA LEU A 365 1.51 16.76 14.73
C LEU A 365 2.04 17.93 15.56
N TYR A 366 1.54 19.13 15.29
CA TYR A 366 1.94 20.33 16.02
C TYR A 366 1.51 20.27 17.49
N LEU A 367 0.31 19.75 17.80
CA LEU A 367 -0.14 19.56 19.19
C LEU A 367 0.77 18.60 19.94
N ILE A 368 1.10 17.44 19.37
CA ILE A 368 2.06 16.50 19.96
C ILE A 368 3.44 17.17 20.13
N ALA A 369 3.86 17.98 19.17
CA ALA A 369 5.15 18.69 19.25
C ALA A 369 5.26 19.70 20.39
N ARG A 370 4.15 20.09 21.03
CA ARG A 370 4.16 21.00 22.19
C ARG A 370 4.33 20.28 23.53
N VAL A 371 4.31 18.96 23.51
CA VAL A 371 4.42 18.14 24.72
C VAL A 371 5.84 18.20 25.28
N GLY A 372 5.97 18.46 26.57
CA GLY A 372 7.24 18.62 27.29
C GLY A 372 7.64 17.36 28.07
N PRO A 373 8.78 17.42 28.82
CA PRO A 373 9.29 16.29 29.61
C PRO A 373 8.35 15.82 30.74
N GLY A 374 7.53 16.71 31.26
CA GLY A 374 6.57 16.42 32.36
C GLY A 374 5.15 16.12 31.90
N ALA A 375 4.95 15.90 30.59
CA ALA A 375 3.64 15.66 30.06
C ALA A 375 3.12 14.24 30.35
N SER A 376 1.81 14.10 30.31
CA SER A 376 1.10 12.82 30.43
C SER A 376 0.64 12.30 29.06
N TYR A 377 0.19 11.06 29.00
CA TYR A 377 -0.43 10.52 27.79
C TYR A 377 -1.68 11.33 27.36
N ALA A 378 -2.41 11.90 28.31
CA ALA A 378 -3.58 12.74 28.01
C ALA A 378 -3.24 13.95 27.13
N ASP A 379 -2.01 14.45 27.20
CA ASP A 379 -1.55 15.59 26.40
C ASP A 379 -1.25 15.18 24.94
N LEU A 380 -0.91 13.90 24.68
CA LEU A 380 -0.70 13.37 23.33
C LEU A 380 -2.01 12.95 22.66
N LEU A 381 -2.99 12.52 23.46
CA LEU A 381 -4.23 11.89 22.95
C LEU A 381 -5.01 12.79 21.96
N PRO A 382 -5.23 14.10 22.20
CA PRO A 382 -5.91 14.95 21.23
C PRO A 382 -5.19 15.00 19.88
N GLY A 383 -3.86 15.08 19.90
CA GLY A 383 -3.04 15.07 18.69
C GLY A 383 -3.18 13.77 17.91
N LEU A 384 -3.13 12.61 18.59
CA LEU A 384 -3.31 11.29 17.98
C LEU A 384 -4.69 11.13 17.35
N LEU A 385 -5.76 11.55 18.03
CA LEU A 385 -7.13 11.50 17.51
C LEU A 385 -7.30 12.37 16.25
N ILE A 386 -6.71 13.58 16.27
CA ILE A 386 -6.77 14.49 15.12
C ILE A 386 -5.96 13.93 13.93
N ILE A 387 -4.79 13.33 14.16
CA ILE A 387 -4.00 12.68 13.11
C ILE A 387 -4.80 11.53 12.49
N GLY A 388 -5.43 10.67 13.29
CA GLY A 388 -6.24 9.56 12.81
C GLY A 388 -7.42 10.04 11.97
N SER A 389 -8.19 10.99 12.48
CA SER A 389 -9.34 11.59 11.78
C SER A 389 -8.92 12.29 10.48
N GLY A 390 -7.84 13.08 10.51
CA GLY A 390 -7.30 13.76 9.35
C GLY A 390 -6.81 12.77 8.28
N SER A 391 -6.15 11.68 8.69
CA SER A 391 -5.69 10.63 7.78
C SER A 391 -6.84 9.93 7.05
N ALA A 392 -8.00 9.75 7.69
CA ALA A 392 -9.20 9.25 7.03
C ALA A 392 -9.63 10.17 5.87
N LEU A 393 -9.57 11.48 6.06
CA LEU A 393 -9.98 12.47 5.06
C LEU A 393 -9.00 12.55 3.86
N THR A 394 -7.82 11.96 3.96
CA THR A 394 -6.87 11.89 2.82
C THR A 394 -7.14 10.73 1.87
N THR A 395 -7.98 9.76 2.24
CA THR A 395 -8.26 8.55 1.43
C THR A 395 -8.75 8.84 0.00
N PRO A 396 -9.53 9.92 -0.30
CA PRO A 396 -9.95 10.24 -1.66
C PRO A 396 -8.80 10.65 -2.59
N LEU A 397 -7.63 10.98 -2.04
CA LEU A 397 -6.47 11.43 -2.80
C LEU A 397 -6.09 10.43 -3.90
N THR A 398 -6.02 9.14 -3.56
CA THR A 398 -5.73 8.06 -4.52
C THR A 398 -6.74 8.02 -5.65
N SER A 399 -8.04 8.12 -5.35
CA SER A 399 -9.10 8.10 -6.36
C SER A 399 -9.03 9.30 -7.31
N VAL A 400 -8.70 10.48 -6.78
CA VAL A 400 -8.53 11.71 -7.59
C VAL A 400 -7.33 11.57 -8.54
N MET A 401 -6.22 11.06 -8.04
CA MET A 401 -5.01 10.86 -8.84
C MET A 401 -5.23 9.83 -9.96
N LEU A 402 -5.84 8.69 -9.64
CA LEU A 402 -6.16 7.66 -10.64
C LEU A 402 -7.21 8.14 -11.65
N GLY A 403 -8.17 8.96 -11.22
CA GLY A 403 -9.16 9.58 -12.11
C GLY A 403 -8.59 10.65 -13.06
N ALA A 404 -7.37 11.13 -12.81
CA ALA A 404 -6.68 12.09 -13.65
C ALA A 404 -5.81 11.45 -14.75
N VAL A 405 -5.77 10.11 -14.80
CA VAL A 405 -4.96 9.31 -15.73
C VAL A 405 -5.88 8.47 -16.61
N ASP A 406 -5.46 8.23 -17.86
CA ASP A 406 -6.19 7.34 -18.76
C ASP A 406 -6.33 5.93 -18.16
N PRO A 407 -7.49 5.25 -18.34
CA PRO A 407 -7.70 3.91 -17.80
C PRO A 407 -6.62 2.88 -18.18
N ALA A 408 -6.02 3.03 -19.36
CA ALA A 408 -4.93 2.17 -19.82
C ALA A 408 -3.65 2.31 -18.98
N GLY A 409 -3.41 3.49 -18.38
CA GLY A 409 -2.27 3.81 -17.52
C GLY A 409 -2.54 3.65 -16.02
N ALA A 410 -3.78 3.31 -15.61
CA ALA A 410 -4.16 3.28 -14.20
C ALA A 410 -3.35 2.30 -13.35
N GLY A 411 -2.92 1.17 -13.92
CA GLY A 411 -2.05 0.20 -13.23
C GLY A 411 -0.69 0.79 -12.88
N MET A 412 -0.03 1.44 -13.85
CA MET A 412 1.25 2.12 -13.64
C MET A 412 1.10 3.28 -12.63
N ALA A 413 0.05 4.10 -12.79
CA ALA A 413 -0.23 5.18 -11.86
C ALA A 413 -0.41 4.69 -10.42
N SER A 414 -1.14 3.58 -10.22
CA SER A 414 -1.31 2.95 -8.91
C SER A 414 0.01 2.46 -8.31
N ALA A 415 0.89 1.86 -9.14
CA ALA A 415 2.22 1.43 -8.70
C ALA A 415 3.09 2.62 -8.28
N VAL A 416 3.07 3.71 -9.05
CA VAL A 416 3.79 4.96 -8.70
C VAL A 416 3.32 5.52 -7.37
N LEU A 417 1.99 5.57 -7.15
CA LEU A 417 1.42 6.07 -5.90
C LEU A 417 1.82 5.20 -4.70
N SER A 418 1.80 3.88 -4.87
CA SER A 418 2.24 2.95 -3.82
C SER A 418 3.72 3.14 -3.51
N THR A 419 4.58 3.25 -4.54
CA THR A 419 6.01 3.51 -4.36
C THR A 419 6.26 4.86 -3.69
N ALA A 420 5.58 5.93 -4.11
CA ALA A 420 5.71 7.25 -3.50
C ALA A 420 5.33 7.24 -2.01
N ARG A 421 4.29 6.48 -1.64
CA ARG A 421 3.88 6.30 -0.25
C ARG A 421 4.96 5.59 0.57
N GLU A 422 5.53 4.50 0.06
CA GLU A 422 6.55 3.74 0.77
C GLU A 422 7.87 4.53 0.88
N VAL A 423 8.31 5.18 -0.20
CA VAL A 423 9.48 6.08 -0.20
C VAL A 423 9.32 7.19 0.84
N SER A 424 8.13 7.79 0.93
CA SER A 424 7.86 8.83 1.92
C SER A 424 7.95 8.31 3.36
N GLY A 425 7.69 7.01 3.58
CA GLY A 425 7.87 6.36 4.88
C GLY A 425 9.35 6.34 5.31
N VAL A 426 10.24 5.91 4.41
CA VAL A 426 11.70 5.92 4.65
C VAL A 426 12.19 7.32 4.94
N LEU A 427 11.87 8.26 4.04
CA LEU A 427 12.32 9.65 4.17
C LEU A 427 11.76 10.31 5.43
N GLY A 428 10.52 9.99 5.82
CA GLY A 428 9.88 10.53 7.02
C GLY A 428 10.59 10.13 8.30
N VAL A 429 10.96 8.87 8.44
CA VAL A 429 11.74 8.38 9.59
C VAL A 429 13.13 9.03 9.57
N SER A 430 13.84 8.99 8.44
CA SER A 430 15.21 9.49 8.34
C SER A 430 15.31 11.02 8.55
N VAL A 431 14.39 11.80 7.98
CA VAL A 431 14.38 13.27 8.15
C VAL A 431 14.03 13.64 9.60
N THR A 432 13.01 13.00 10.18
CA THR A 432 12.60 13.28 11.55
C THR A 432 13.72 12.88 12.52
N GLY A 433 14.36 11.73 12.32
CA GLY A 433 15.47 11.22 13.11
C GLY A 433 16.69 12.14 13.04
N ALA A 434 17.09 12.55 11.83
CA ALA A 434 18.18 13.49 11.64
C ALA A 434 17.97 14.81 12.40
N ILE A 435 16.75 15.36 12.34
CA ILE A 435 16.39 16.60 13.06
C ILE A 435 16.41 16.38 14.58
N LEU A 436 15.86 15.24 15.04
CA LEU A 436 15.82 14.86 16.44
C LEU A 436 17.24 14.76 17.00
N LEU A 437 18.07 13.94 16.38
CA LEU A 437 19.43 13.68 16.87
C LEU A 437 20.33 14.92 16.78
N ALA A 438 20.22 15.73 15.72
CA ALA A 438 20.96 16.98 15.61
C ALA A 438 20.59 17.95 16.76
N ARG A 439 19.30 18.08 17.08
CA ARG A 439 18.87 18.94 18.18
C ARG A 439 19.22 18.38 19.54
N GLN A 440 19.08 17.06 19.72
CA GLN A 440 19.49 16.38 20.96
C GLN A 440 20.97 16.63 21.28
N ARG A 441 21.86 16.46 20.28
CA ARG A 441 23.29 16.73 20.44
C ARG A 441 23.59 18.18 20.79
N ALA A 442 22.89 19.13 20.17
CA ALA A 442 23.06 20.55 20.49
C ALA A 442 22.70 20.84 21.95
N VAL A 443 21.53 20.35 22.43
CA VAL A 443 21.09 20.54 23.82
C VAL A 443 22.07 19.89 24.82
N VAL A 444 22.53 18.67 24.54
CA VAL A 444 23.49 17.99 25.41
C VAL A 444 24.86 18.68 25.39
N GLY A 445 25.29 19.17 24.21
CA GLY A 445 26.54 19.95 24.09
C GLY A 445 26.49 21.27 24.84
N ASP A 446 25.31 21.88 24.97
CA ASP A 446 25.06 23.09 25.76
C ASP A 446 24.91 22.80 27.30
N GLY A 447 25.15 21.55 27.73
CA GLY A 447 25.07 21.13 29.14
C GLY A 447 23.68 20.65 29.59
N GLY A 448 22.71 20.54 28.70
CA GLY A 448 21.38 19.98 29.00
C GLY A 448 21.38 18.46 29.20
N GLY A 449 20.33 17.95 29.85
CA GLY A 449 20.15 16.51 30.05
C GLY A 449 19.84 15.74 28.74
N VAL A 450 20.16 14.44 28.71
CA VAL A 450 19.87 13.57 27.56
C VAL A 450 18.37 13.49 27.29
N VAL A 451 17.56 13.46 28.35
CA VAL A 451 16.08 13.44 28.27
C VAL A 451 15.56 14.76 27.66
N ASP A 452 16.07 15.90 28.15
CA ASP A 452 15.69 17.22 27.63
C ASP A 452 16.08 17.37 26.17
N GLY A 453 17.26 16.87 25.83
CA GLY A 453 17.76 16.81 24.44
C GLY A 453 16.85 16.01 23.54
N PHE A 454 16.44 14.81 23.97
CA PHE A 454 15.52 13.97 23.22
C PHE A 454 14.16 14.66 23.00
N VAL A 455 13.55 15.21 24.09
CA VAL A 455 12.26 15.88 24.00
C VAL A 455 12.32 17.13 23.12
N ALA A 456 13.40 17.92 23.23
CA ALA A 456 13.62 19.09 22.36
C ALA A 456 13.78 18.68 20.88
N GLY A 457 14.49 17.59 20.62
CA GLY A 457 14.67 17.01 19.29
C GLY A 457 13.37 16.46 18.70
N TYR A 458 12.63 15.68 19.47
CA TYR A 458 11.32 15.16 19.13
C TYR A 458 10.33 16.29 18.78
N SER A 459 10.20 17.28 19.65
CA SER A 459 9.39 18.48 19.42
C SER A 459 9.77 19.18 18.11
N ARG A 460 11.08 19.38 17.86
CA ARG A 460 11.57 20.04 16.64
C ARG A 460 11.24 19.21 15.38
N GLY A 461 11.48 17.90 15.42
CA GLY A 461 11.16 16.98 14.33
C GLY A 461 9.68 17.02 13.96
N LEU A 462 8.80 16.93 14.94
CA LEU A 462 7.35 17.00 14.72
C LEU A 462 6.86 18.36 14.20
N LYS A 463 7.46 19.47 14.64
CA LYS A 463 7.14 20.81 14.09
C LYS A 463 7.48 20.92 12.61
N VAL A 464 8.64 20.39 12.21
CA VAL A 464 9.03 20.33 10.79
C VAL A 464 8.09 19.43 10.02
N SER A 465 7.77 18.25 10.54
CA SER A 465 6.80 17.32 9.96
C SER A 465 5.42 17.98 9.78
N ALA A 466 4.94 18.71 10.78
CA ALA A 466 3.70 19.48 10.70
C ALA A 466 3.72 20.52 9.56
N GLY A 467 4.84 21.24 9.42
CA GLY A 467 5.03 22.20 8.33
C GLY A 467 5.02 21.55 6.95
N LEU A 468 5.67 20.38 6.79
CA LEU A 468 5.68 19.62 5.53
C LEU A 468 4.28 19.14 5.16
N VAL A 469 3.51 18.61 6.13
CA VAL A 469 2.14 18.16 5.86
C VAL A 469 1.21 19.35 5.56
N ALA A 470 1.39 20.47 6.23
CA ALA A 470 0.65 21.71 5.94
C ALA A 470 0.95 22.21 4.51
N LEU A 471 2.21 22.12 4.05
CA LEU A 471 2.56 22.39 2.65
C LEU A 471 1.83 21.43 1.71
N GLY A 472 1.72 20.15 2.06
CA GLY A 472 0.91 19.18 1.31
C GLY A 472 -0.56 19.57 1.20
N ALA A 473 -1.15 20.13 2.26
CA ALA A 473 -2.50 20.67 2.23
C ALA A 473 -2.65 21.82 1.21
N LEU A 474 -1.69 22.74 1.20
CA LEU A 474 -1.67 23.86 0.24
C LEU A 474 -1.50 23.38 -1.21
N ILE A 475 -0.59 22.42 -1.45
CA ILE A 475 -0.41 21.80 -2.77
C ILE A 475 -1.71 21.11 -3.21
N SER A 476 -2.38 20.36 -2.33
CA SER A 476 -3.67 19.74 -2.63
C SER A 476 -4.72 20.76 -3.03
N LEU A 477 -4.80 21.89 -2.32
CA LEU A 477 -5.68 23.00 -2.67
C LEU A 477 -5.33 23.63 -4.02
N ALA A 478 -4.07 23.71 -4.39
CA ALA A 478 -3.66 24.31 -5.66
C ALA A 478 -3.92 23.37 -6.86
N THR A 479 -3.67 22.05 -6.67
CA THR A 479 -3.53 21.12 -7.81
C THR A 479 -4.71 20.19 -8.03
N LEU A 480 -5.44 19.80 -6.97
CA LEU A 480 -6.58 18.87 -7.09
C LEU A 480 -7.86 19.52 -7.64
N GLY A 481 -7.84 20.81 -7.92
CA GLY A 481 -9.00 21.61 -8.38
C GLY A 481 -9.16 21.75 -9.90
N GLY A 482 -8.30 21.15 -10.70
CA GLY A 482 -8.32 21.29 -12.16
C GLY A 482 -9.29 20.31 -12.84
N ARG A 483 -10.35 20.86 -13.44
CA ARG A 483 -11.40 20.24 -14.26
C ARG A 483 -12.40 19.37 -13.48
N ARG A 484 -13.60 19.91 -13.33
CA ARG A 484 -14.81 19.11 -13.21
C ARG A 484 -14.72 18.00 -14.26
N GLY A 485 -14.59 16.75 -13.83
CA GLY A 485 -14.59 15.60 -14.73
C GLY A 485 -15.77 15.69 -15.69
N PRO A 486 -15.70 15.10 -16.88
CA PRO A 486 -16.82 15.01 -17.81
C PRO A 486 -17.91 14.04 -17.28
N GLY A 487 -18.39 14.29 -16.07
CA GLY A 487 -19.46 13.54 -15.39
C GLY A 487 -20.81 14.19 -15.53
N ARG A 488 -21.10 14.85 -16.64
CA ARG A 488 -22.42 14.85 -17.23
C ARG A 488 -22.32 13.95 -18.46
N HIS A 489 -22.59 12.67 -18.25
CA HIS A 489 -23.25 11.91 -19.29
C HIS A 489 -24.38 12.84 -19.81
N ARG A 490 -24.12 13.57 -20.89
CA ARG A 490 -25.16 13.92 -21.81
C ARG A 490 -25.93 12.61 -21.93
N ARG A 491 -27.09 12.56 -21.29
CA ARG A 491 -28.14 11.69 -21.77
C ARG A 491 -28.15 11.96 -23.27
N ALA A 492 -27.48 11.11 -24.01
CA ALA A 492 -27.69 11.01 -25.42
C ALA A 492 -29.18 10.75 -25.47
N ARG A 493 -29.94 11.83 -25.75
CA ARG A 493 -31.28 11.69 -26.26
C ARG A 493 -31.11 10.66 -27.35
N SER A 494 -31.67 9.51 -27.13
CA SER A 494 -31.89 8.50 -28.14
C SER A 494 -32.63 9.19 -29.28
N ALA A 495 -31.88 9.76 -30.20
CA ALA A 495 -32.39 10.03 -31.52
C ALA A 495 -32.76 8.66 -32.09
N PRO A 496 -33.99 8.46 -32.58
CA PRO A 496 -34.35 7.18 -33.15
C PRO A 496 -33.38 6.89 -34.27
N ALA A 497 -32.76 5.71 -34.21
CA ALA A 497 -31.84 5.21 -35.22
C ALA A 497 -32.53 5.28 -36.57
N ARG A 498 -32.20 6.28 -37.37
CA ARG A 498 -32.51 6.27 -38.81
C ARG A 498 -31.81 5.04 -39.35
N ARG A 499 -32.60 3.99 -39.66
CA ARG A 499 -32.15 2.83 -40.44
C ARG A 499 -31.40 3.37 -41.67
N ARG A 500 -30.07 3.29 -41.65
CA ARG A 500 -29.27 3.39 -42.85
C ARG A 500 -29.63 2.17 -43.70
N VAL A 501 -30.41 2.38 -44.74
CA VAL A 501 -30.56 1.45 -45.83
C VAL A 501 -29.16 1.28 -46.45
N GLN A 502 -28.57 0.11 -46.26
CA GLN A 502 -27.36 -0.23 -46.98
C GLN A 502 -27.73 -0.40 -48.46
N PRO A 503 -27.00 0.18 -49.40
CA PRO A 503 -27.20 -0.09 -50.82
C PRO A 503 -26.83 -1.57 -51.09
N ARG A 504 -27.76 -2.31 -51.71
CA ARG A 504 -27.58 -3.66 -52.22
C ARG A 504 -26.47 -3.65 -53.26
N PRO A 505 -25.56 -4.63 -53.29
CA PRO A 505 -24.64 -4.79 -54.41
C PRO A 505 -25.41 -5.20 -55.66
N ALA A 506 -25.13 -4.53 -56.76
CA ALA A 506 -25.65 -4.85 -58.10
C ALA A 506 -25.16 -6.26 -58.52
N GLY A 507 -26.07 -7.17 -58.79
CA GLY A 507 -25.72 -8.42 -59.44
C GLY A 507 -26.48 -9.66 -58.98
N TRP A 508 -27.82 -9.58 -58.83
CA TRP A 508 -28.61 -10.83 -58.78
C TRP A 508 -29.79 -10.74 -59.77
N ARG A 509 -29.59 -11.42 -60.91
CA ARG A 509 -30.67 -11.70 -61.85
C ARG A 509 -31.44 -12.92 -61.37
N GLY A 510 -32.70 -12.77 -61.33
CA GLY A 510 -33.88 -13.60 -61.43
C GLY A 510 -33.80 -15.10 -61.17
N ARG A 511 -34.71 -15.51 -60.31
CA ARG A 511 -35.58 -16.67 -60.56
C ARG A 511 -36.91 -16.39 -59.84
N GLU A 512 -38.00 -16.46 -60.63
CA GLU A 512 -39.38 -16.27 -60.16
C GLU A 512 -39.85 -17.41 -59.25
N PRO A 513 -40.81 -17.16 -58.36
CA PRO A 513 -41.37 -18.22 -57.51
C PRO A 513 -42.59 -18.84 -58.18
N VAL A 514 -42.59 -20.16 -58.18
CA VAL A 514 -43.74 -21.02 -58.55
C VAL A 514 -44.76 -20.96 -57.41
N THR A 515 -45.93 -20.48 -57.80
CA THR A 515 -47.17 -20.53 -57.02
C THR A 515 -47.63 -21.96 -56.77
N ARG A 516 -47.99 -22.32 -55.56
CA ARG A 516 -49.00 -23.35 -55.27
C ARG A 516 -49.94 -22.91 -54.17
N HIS A 517 -51.18 -22.90 -54.59
CA HIS A 517 -52.47 -22.67 -53.96
C HIS A 517 -52.89 -23.78 -52.97
N ARG A 518 -53.87 -23.38 -52.11
CA ARG A 518 -54.88 -24.20 -51.39
C ARG A 518 -54.42 -24.72 -50.00
N GLN A 519 -55.23 -24.74 -48.95
CA GLN A 519 -56.68 -24.53 -48.68
C GLN A 519 -56.81 -24.31 -47.16
N ARG A 520 -57.63 -23.33 -46.70
CA ARG A 520 -58.89 -23.51 -45.94
C ARG A 520 -58.93 -24.65 -44.90
N THR A 521 -59.23 -24.30 -43.66
CA THR A 521 -60.51 -24.24 -42.92
C THR A 521 -60.19 -24.04 -41.42
N ALA A 522 -60.63 -23.05 -40.71
CA ALA A 522 -61.81 -22.85 -39.90
C ALA A 522 -62.07 -24.00 -38.85
N ILE A 523 -62.28 -23.53 -37.61
CA ILE A 523 -63.21 -23.88 -36.55
C ILE A 523 -62.50 -23.48 -35.23
N ARG A 524 -62.86 -22.39 -34.48
CA ARG A 524 -63.95 -22.16 -33.56
C ARG A 524 -63.99 -23.07 -32.34
N GLU A 525 -63.86 -22.40 -31.15
CA GLU A 525 -64.52 -22.65 -29.85
C GLU A 525 -63.96 -23.83 -29.00
N SER A 526 -63.34 -23.50 -27.89
CA SER A 526 -63.90 -23.41 -26.52
C SER A 526 -62.86 -22.83 -25.57
#